data_8a69c3c4fa6b01cf78d077015277d99e
#
_entry.id   8a69c3c4fa6b01cf78d077015277d99e
#
_cell.length_a   1.000
_cell.length_b   1.000
_cell.length_c   1.000
_cell.angle_alpha   90.00
_cell.angle_beta   90.00
_cell.angle_gamma   90.00
#
_symmetry.space_group_name_H-M   'P 1'
#
loop_
_entity.id
_entity.type
_entity.pdbx_description
1 polymer ?
#
loop_
_entity_poly.entity_id
_entity_poly.type
_entity_poly.pdbx_seq_one_letter_code
_entity_poly.pdbx_strand_id
1 'polypeptide(L)'
;MNNVYRQKPLAPDELLGRVEYDGKVYESRFGPDKYIGRVEMDTGKIFEARLGPDNYIGRVQLDTGKVFRHKPMATDEYLGRADADGKFFRHKPLATDEYIGKIEDTTSYAHGGAGFLLLAWPLVEEQLATEEKAKEEKSEEGGE
;
A
#
# COMPACT_ATOMS: atom_id res chain seq x y z
N MET A 1 0.43 16.89 8.57
CA MET A 1 0.83 16.12 7.39
C MET A 1 0.85 14.64 7.71
N ASN A 2 0.20 13.84 6.90
CA ASN A 2 0.05 12.41 7.18
C ASN A 2 1.21 11.64 6.56
N ASN A 3 2.32 11.52 7.28
CA ASN A 3 3.50 10.80 6.83
C ASN A 3 3.26 9.29 6.87
N VAL A 4 3.76 8.59 5.87
CA VAL A 4 3.63 7.14 5.71
C VAL A 4 5.00 6.49 5.87
N TYR A 5 5.05 5.46 6.70
CA TYR A 5 6.29 4.73 7.03
C TYR A 5 6.14 3.25 6.76
N ARG A 6 7.24 2.64 6.34
CA ARG A 6 7.40 1.19 6.26
C ARG A 6 8.06 0.68 7.53
N GLN A 7 7.53 -0.41 8.11
CA GLN A 7 8.20 -1.07 9.22
C GLN A 7 9.41 -1.85 8.72
N LYS A 8 10.55 -1.68 9.40
CA LYS A 8 11.75 -2.46 9.14
C LYS A 8 12.15 -3.24 10.40
N PRO A 9 12.31 -4.58 10.31
CA PRO A 9 12.81 -5.33 11.46
C PRO A 9 14.21 -4.86 11.86
N LEU A 10 14.45 -4.68 13.16
CA LEU A 10 15.75 -4.33 13.72
C LEU A 10 16.35 -3.00 13.21
N ALA A 11 15.51 -2.12 12.68
CA ALA A 11 15.92 -0.80 12.16
C ALA A 11 14.79 0.21 12.36
N PRO A 12 15.11 1.52 12.32
CA PRO A 12 14.05 2.54 12.35
C PRO A 12 13.12 2.42 11.16
N ASP A 13 11.86 2.83 11.34
CA ASP A 13 10.88 2.86 10.26
C ASP A 13 11.38 3.77 9.12
N GLU A 14 11.09 3.36 7.89
CA GLU A 14 11.49 4.10 6.69
C GLU A 14 10.37 5.00 6.21
N LEU A 15 10.66 6.29 6.04
CA LEU A 15 9.70 7.23 5.48
C LEU A 15 9.49 6.94 3.99
N LEU A 16 8.25 6.66 3.59
CA LEU A 16 7.89 6.38 2.20
C LEU A 16 7.32 7.60 1.48
N GLY A 17 6.61 8.45 2.18
CA GLY A 17 5.95 9.60 1.60
C GLY A 17 4.88 10.18 2.52
N ARG A 18 3.91 10.85 1.91
CA ARG A 18 2.83 11.47 2.68
C ARG A 18 1.51 11.45 1.92
N VAL A 19 0.42 11.53 2.66
CA VAL A 19 -0.93 11.70 2.10
C VAL A 19 -1.45 13.04 2.60
N GLU A 20 -1.84 13.92 1.67
CA GLU A 20 -2.38 15.22 2.00
C GLU A 20 -3.87 15.15 2.34
N TYR A 21 -4.39 16.19 3.00
CA TYR A 21 -5.80 16.21 3.42
C TYR A 21 -6.78 16.08 2.26
N ASP A 22 -6.40 16.57 1.07
CA ASP A 22 -7.25 16.45 -0.13
C ASP A 22 -7.18 15.07 -0.79
N GLY A 23 -6.38 14.17 -0.25
CA GLY A 23 -6.23 12.81 -0.76
C GLY A 23 -5.09 12.61 -1.74
N LYS A 24 -4.30 13.63 -2.04
CA LYS A 24 -3.13 13.50 -2.91
C LYS A 24 -2.00 12.79 -2.18
N VAL A 25 -1.30 11.89 -2.89
CA VAL A 25 -0.22 11.08 -2.34
C VAL A 25 1.10 11.42 -3.03
N TYR A 26 2.12 11.65 -2.21
CA TYR A 26 3.47 12.00 -2.67
C TYR A 26 4.47 10.99 -2.14
N GLU A 27 5.38 10.56 -3.01
CA GLU A 27 6.50 9.70 -2.64
C GLU A 27 7.69 10.56 -2.25
N SER A 28 8.30 10.25 -1.10
CA SER A 28 9.52 10.91 -0.65
C SER A 28 10.69 10.48 -1.51
N ARG A 29 11.43 11.45 -2.03
CA ARG A 29 12.60 11.23 -2.87
C ARG A 29 13.74 12.12 -2.43
N PHE A 30 14.92 11.77 -2.90
CA PHE A 30 16.08 12.66 -2.84
C PHE A 30 15.81 13.84 -3.77
N GLY A 31 15.55 15.02 -3.19
CA GLY A 31 15.04 16.16 -3.93
C GLY A 31 13.54 16.38 -3.69
N PRO A 32 12.83 17.04 -4.61
CA PRO A 32 11.39 17.26 -4.43
C PRO A 32 10.60 15.94 -4.40
N ASP A 33 9.58 15.87 -3.54
CA ASP A 33 8.69 14.73 -3.49
C ASP A 33 7.92 14.61 -4.81
N LYS A 34 7.63 13.36 -5.19
CA LYS A 34 6.91 13.08 -6.44
C LYS A 34 5.44 12.78 -6.18
N TYR A 35 4.55 13.48 -6.89
CA TYR A 35 3.13 13.14 -6.90
C TYR A 35 2.91 11.80 -7.61
N ILE A 36 2.30 10.83 -6.92
CA ILE A 36 2.14 9.48 -7.47
C ILE A 36 0.68 9.01 -7.59
N GLY A 37 -0.26 9.72 -7.00
CA GLY A 37 -1.65 9.32 -7.08
C GLY A 37 -2.54 10.02 -6.07
N ARG A 38 -3.78 9.55 -5.97
CA ARG A 38 -4.78 10.16 -5.10
C ARG A 38 -5.85 9.19 -4.69
N VAL A 39 -6.56 9.53 -3.63
CA VAL A 39 -7.79 8.86 -3.22
C VAL A 39 -8.94 9.86 -3.32
N GLU A 40 -10.10 9.37 -3.79
CA GLU A 40 -11.34 10.14 -3.71
C GLU A 40 -11.89 10.00 -2.30
N MET A 41 -11.98 11.12 -1.58
CA MET A 41 -12.34 11.11 -0.16
C MET A 41 -13.77 10.67 0.12
N ASP A 42 -14.66 10.81 -0.84
CA ASP A 42 -16.08 10.47 -0.71
C ASP A 42 -16.43 9.04 -1.14
N THR A 43 -15.59 8.41 -1.96
CA THR A 43 -15.85 7.07 -2.48
C THR A 43 -14.84 6.03 -2.02
N GLY A 44 -13.64 6.45 -1.65
CA GLY A 44 -12.54 5.55 -1.32
C GLY A 44 -11.80 4.98 -2.53
N LYS A 45 -12.14 5.42 -3.74
CA LYS A 45 -11.42 4.98 -4.95
C LYS A 45 -10.01 5.55 -4.99
N ILE A 46 -9.05 4.71 -5.35
CA ILE A 46 -7.62 5.05 -5.37
C ILE A 46 -7.10 5.00 -6.80
N PHE A 47 -6.42 6.07 -7.20
CA PHE A 47 -5.91 6.23 -8.57
C PHE A 47 -4.41 6.46 -8.55
N GLU A 48 -3.74 5.87 -9.54
CA GLU A 48 -2.32 6.09 -9.82
C GLU A 48 -2.19 7.19 -10.87
N ALA A 49 -1.31 8.17 -10.61
CA ALA A 49 -1.07 9.26 -11.56
C ALA A 49 -0.31 8.75 -12.78
N ARG A 50 -0.75 9.15 -13.96
CA ARG A 50 -0.13 8.81 -15.24
C ARG A 50 -0.14 10.02 -16.19
N LEU A 51 0.65 9.94 -17.25
CA LEU A 51 0.49 10.81 -18.40
C LEU A 51 -0.86 10.45 -19.05
N GLY A 52 -1.77 11.42 -19.14
CA GLY A 52 -3.15 11.17 -19.55
C GLY A 52 -4.04 10.90 -18.35
N PRO A 53 -5.18 10.20 -18.53
CA PRO A 53 -6.09 9.93 -17.42
C PRO A 53 -5.44 9.07 -16.34
N ASP A 54 -5.77 9.37 -15.08
CA ASP A 54 -5.33 8.58 -13.94
C ASP A 54 -5.86 7.16 -14.03
N ASN A 55 -5.07 6.21 -13.56
CA ASN A 55 -5.41 4.79 -13.60
C ASN A 55 -6.04 4.34 -12.28
N TYR A 56 -7.26 3.81 -12.35
CA TYR A 56 -7.92 3.25 -11.17
C TYR A 56 -7.25 1.93 -10.77
N ILE A 57 -6.69 1.88 -9.55
CA ILE A 57 -5.93 0.71 -9.09
C ILE A 57 -6.56 -0.03 -7.91
N GLY A 58 -7.54 0.56 -7.25
CA GLY A 58 -8.17 -0.10 -6.12
C GLY A 58 -9.01 0.83 -5.29
N ARG A 59 -9.38 0.37 -4.10
CA ARG A 59 -10.27 1.14 -3.22
C ARG A 59 -10.03 0.80 -1.76
N VAL A 60 -10.41 1.72 -0.90
CA VAL A 60 -10.50 1.49 0.54
C VAL A 60 -11.96 1.61 0.96
N GLN A 61 -12.41 0.72 1.83
CA GLN A 61 -13.74 0.83 2.44
C GLN A 61 -13.70 1.92 3.50
N LEU A 62 -14.53 2.95 3.33
CA LEU A 62 -14.49 4.14 4.19
C LEU A 62 -14.94 3.90 5.63
N ASP A 63 -15.62 2.80 5.89
CA ASP A 63 -16.14 2.43 7.22
C ASP A 63 -15.28 1.40 7.97
N THR A 64 -14.38 0.71 7.27
CA THR A 64 -13.59 -0.38 7.87
C THR A 64 -12.10 -0.23 7.70
N GLY A 65 -11.65 0.52 6.70
CA GLY A 65 -10.24 0.62 6.35
C GLY A 65 -9.70 -0.54 5.52
N LYS A 66 -10.54 -1.48 5.10
CA LYS A 66 -10.12 -2.58 4.24
C LYS A 66 -9.73 -2.08 2.86
N VAL A 67 -8.60 -2.59 2.34
CA VAL A 67 -8.02 -2.15 1.08
C VAL A 67 -8.07 -3.28 0.07
N PHE A 68 -8.56 -2.95 -1.13
CA PHE A 68 -8.72 -3.89 -2.23
C PHE A 68 -7.98 -3.39 -3.46
N ARG A 69 -7.34 -4.32 -4.17
CA ARG A 69 -6.76 -4.04 -5.48
C ARG A 69 -7.80 -4.33 -6.56
N HIS A 70 -7.96 -3.40 -7.49
CA HIS A 70 -8.83 -3.60 -8.65
C HIS A 70 -8.21 -4.62 -9.62
N LYS A 71 -9.01 -5.61 -10.02
CA LYS A 71 -8.63 -6.58 -11.04
C LYS A 71 -9.62 -6.50 -12.18
N PRO A 72 -9.20 -6.08 -13.40
CA PRO A 72 -10.11 -6.04 -14.53
C PRO A 72 -10.71 -7.41 -14.80
N MET A 73 -12.03 -7.46 -15.05
CA MET A 73 -12.75 -8.67 -15.38
C MET A 73 -12.70 -9.78 -14.31
N ALA A 74 -12.41 -9.42 -13.07
CA ALA A 74 -12.36 -10.35 -11.95
C ALA A 74 -12.81 -9.65 -10.67
N THR A 75 -13.01 -10.43 -9.60
CA THR A 75 -13.31 -9.89 -8.28
C THR A 75 -12.09 -9.14 -7.73
N ASP A 76 -12.31 -7.98 -7.11
CA ASP A 76 -11.22 -7.24 -6.47
C ASP A 76 -10.53 -8.09 -5.41
N GLU A 77 -9.22 -7.94 -5.33
CA GLU A 77 -8.38 -8.70 -4.39
C GLU A 77 -8.27 -7.96 -3.06
N TYR A 78 -8.61 -8.65 -1.97
CA TYR A 78 -8.40 -8.11 -0.63
C TYR A 78 -6.91 -8.16 -0.26
N LEU A 79 -6.33 -6.99 0.01
CA LEU A 79 -4.89 -6.89 0.32
C LEU A 79 -4.59 -6.80 1.81
N GLY A 80 -5.47 -6.18 2.58
CA GLY A 80 -5.28 -5.92 3.98
C GLY A 80 -6.07 -4.71 4.45
N ARG A 81 -5.60 -4.06 5.51
CA ARG A 81 -6.35 -2.95 6.08
C ARG A 81 -5.45 -1.87 6.65
N ALA A 82 -5.97 -0.65 6.69
CA ALA A 82 -5.42 0.45 7.47
C ALA A 82 -6.35 0.64 8.68
N ASP A 83 -5.82 0.44 9.89
CA ASP A 83 -6.62 0.56 11.11
C ASP A 83 -6.89 2.02 11.47
N ALA A 84 -7.84 2.24 12.38
CA ALA A 84 -8.20 3.58 12.85
C ALA A 84 -7.02 4.31 13.51
N ASP A 85 -6.05 3.58 14.06
CA ASP A 85 -4.85 4.14 14.65
C ASP A 85 -3.73 4.39 13.63
N GLY A 86 -3.98 4.13 12.35
CA GLY A 86 -3.04 4.35 11.27
C GLY A 86 -2.09 3.20 10.95
N LYS A 87 -2.22 2.08 11.63
CA LYS A 87 -1.38 0.90 11.34
C LYS A 87 -1.86 0.16 10.10
N PHE A 88 -0.90 -0.30 9.29
CA PHE A 88 -1.17 -1.08 8.08
C PHE A 88 -0.87 -2.56 8.32
N PHE A 89 -1.84 -3.41 7.98
CA PHE A 89 -1.70 -4.87 8.08
C PHE A 89 -1.95 -5.51 6.73
N ARG A 90 -1.03 -6.38 6.31
CA ARG A 90 -1.18 -7.19 5.12
C ARG A 90 -1.94 -8.46 5.47
N HIS A 91 -2.98 -8.78 4.69
CA HIS A 91 -3.71 -10.02 4.85
C HIS A 91 -2.87 -11.22 4.39
N LYS A 92 -2.79 -12.25 5.25
CA LYS A 92 -2.15 -13.53 4.92
C LYS A 92 -3.18 -14.62 5.04
N PRO A 93 -3.50 -15.34 3.94
CA PRO A 93 -4.44 -16.47 4.03
C PRO A 93 -3.92 -17.52 5.03
N LEU A 94 -4.81 -18.03 5.88
CA LEU A 94 -4.52 -19.07 6.87
C LEU A 94 -3.44 -18.71 7.89
N ALA A 95 -3.17 -17.43 8.09
CA ALA A 95 -2.18 -16.95 9.05
C ALA A 95 -2.62 -15.61 9.65
N THR A 96 -1.91 -15.16 10.69
CA THR A 96 -2.13 -13.84 11.27
C THR A 96 -1.68 -12.76 10.29
N ASP A 97 -2.47 -11.68 10.20
CA ASP A 97 -2.12 -10.53 9.37
C ASP A 97 -0.78 -9.93 9.82
N GLU A 98 -0.01 -9.47 8.86
CA GLU A 98 1.33 -8.94 9.09
C GLU A 98 1.34 -7.42 9.16
N TYR A 99 1.93 -6.86 10.23
CA TYR A 99 2.15 -5.43 10.34
C TYR A 99 3.24 -4.99 9.36
N ILE A 100 2.93 -4.05 8.47
CA ILE A 100 3.87 -3.63 7.42
C ILE A 100 4.26 -2.15 7.46
N GLY A 101 3.51 -1.32 8.18
CA GLY A 101 3.80 0.11 8.24
C GLY A 101 2.69 0.90 8.90
N LYS A 102 2.78 2.21 8.77
CA LYS A 102 1.81 3.11 9.40
C LYS A 102 1.69 4.44 8.68
N ILE A 103 0.60 5.13 8.95
CA ILE A 103 0.40 6.52 8.59
C ILE A 103 0.19 7.31 9.89
N GLU A 104 0.84 8.45 10.02
CA GLU A 104 0.73 9.30 11.20
C GLU A 104 -0.36 10.37 11.01
N ASP A 105 -0.95 10.79 12.14
CA ASP A 105 -1.87 11.93 12.22
C ASP A 105 -3.10 11.83 11.33
N THR A 106 -3.50 10.62 10.94
CA THR A 106 -4.71 10.45 10.15
C THR A 106 -5.92 10.21 11.03
N THR A 107 -7.06 10.76 10.60
CA THR A 107 -8.36 10.51 11.21
C THR A 107 -9.30 9.83 10.21
N SER A 108 -8.80 9.43 9.06
CA SER A 108 -9.61 8.96 7.94
C SER A 108 -9.07 7.66 7.37
N TYR A 109 -9.96 6.69 7.17
CA TYR A 109 -9.64 5.45 6.45
C TYR A 109 -9.26 5.71 4.99
N ALA A 110 -9.80 6.78 4.39
CA ALA A 110 -9.44 7.15 3.01
C ALA A 110 -7.94 7.47 2.91
N HIS A 111 -7.43 8.29 3.83
CA HIS A 111 -6.00 8.61 3.87
C HIS A 111 -5.15 7.38 4.13
N GLY A 112 -5.58 6.54 5.09
CA GLY A 112 -4.87 5.31 5.43
C GLY A 112 -4.81 4.34 4.26
N GLY A 113 -5.93 4.12 3.58
CA GLY A 113 -6.00 3.25 2.41
C GLY A 113 -5.13 3.73 1.25
N ALA A 114 -5.09 5.03 1.02
CA ALA A 114 -4.24 5.62 -0.02
C ALA A 114 -2.75 5.39 0.28
N GLY A 115 -2.33 5.64 1.50
CA GLY A 115 -0.95 5.38 1.92
C GLY A 115 -0.59 3.90 1.83
N PHE A 116 -1.52 3.02 2.22
CA PHE A 116 -1.33 1.58 2.10
C PHE A 116 -1.11 1.16 0.65
N LEU A 117 -2.03 1.50 -0.25
CA LEU A 117 -2.02 0.99 -1.62
C LEU A 117 -0.96 1.65 -2.50
N LEU A 118 -0.75 2.94 -2.36
CA LEU A 118 0.17 3.69 -3.23
C LEU A 118 1.61 3.69 -2.75
N LEU A 119 1.85 3.65 -1.44
CA LEU A 119 3.20 3.75 -0.88
C LEU A 119 3.72 2.44 -0.29
N ALA A 120 2.94 1.77 0.55
CA ALA A 120 3.41 0.56 1.23
C ALA A 120 3.30 -0.69 0.36
N TRP A 121 2.19 -0.88 -0.34
CA TRP A 121 1.94 -2.09 -1.11
C TRP A 121 2.95 -2.36 -2.23
N PRO A 122 3.44 -1.37 -3.00
CA PRO A 122 4.46 -1.65 -4.02
C PRO A 122 5.71 -2.32 -3.46
N LEU A 123 6.09 -2.01 -2.23
CA LEU A 123 7.23 -2.66 -1.57
C LEU A 123 6.92 -4.08 -1.15
N VAL A 124 5.68 -4.37 -0.75
CA VAL A 124 5.23 -5.73 -0.47
C VAL A 124 5.26 -6.58 -1.73
N GLU A 125 4.79 -6.06 -2.85
CA GLU A 125 4.83 -6.76 -4.14
C GLU A 125 6.26 -7.08 -4.56
N GLU A 126 7.18 -6.14 -4.40
CA GLU A 126 8.59 -6.31 -4.70
C GLU A 126 9.19 -7.42 -3.84
N GLN A 127 8.89 -7.43 -2.54
CA GLN A 127 9.34 -8.46 -1.61
C GLN A 127 8.80 -9.83 -1.98
N LEU A 128 7.52 -9.93 -2.31
CA LEU A 128 6.88 -11.18 -2.73
C LEU A 128 7.48 -11.72 -4.03
N ALA A 129 7.76 -10.85 -4.98
CA ALA A 129 8.40 -11.24 -6.24
C ALA A 129 9.82 -11.79 -6.00
N THR A 130 10.57 -11.18 -5.08
CA THR A 130 11.90 -11.64 -4.69
C THR A 130 11.85 -13.02 -4.01
N GLU A 131 10.90 -13.20 -3.09
CA GLU A 131 10.72 -14.49 -2.40
C GLU A 131 10.32 -15.60 -3.36
N GLU A 132 9.42 -15.32 -4.29
CA GLU A 132 8.97 -16.27 -5.29
C GLU A 132 10.12 -16.71 -6.21
N LYS A 133 10.93 -15.74 -6.65
CA LYS A 133 12.12 -16.00 -7.46
C LYS A 133 13.14 -16.86 -6.71
N ALA A 134 13.37 -16.60 -5.43
CA ALA A 134 14.25 -17.41 -4.60
C ALA A 134 13.75 -18.84 -4.45
N LYS A 135 12.44 -19.06 -4.35
CA LYS A 135 11.84 -20.40 -4.31
C LYS A 135 12.02 -21.14 -5.61
N GLU A 136 11.88 -20.49 -6.76
CA GLU A 136 12.10 -21.06 -8.08
C GLU A 136 13.56 -21.51 -8.25
N GLU A 137 14.51 -20.67 -7.84
CA GLU A 137 15.94 -21.00 -7.89
C GLU A 137 16.27 -22.21 -7.01
N LYS A 138 15.71 -22.28 -5.80
CA LYS A 138 15.88 -23.44 -4.91
C LYS A 138 15.27 -24.71 -5.49
N SER A 139 14.12 -24.60 -6.14
CA SER A 139 13.44 -25.74 -6.78
C SER A 139 14.28 -26.30 -7.93
N GLU A 140 14.89 -25.44 -8.73
CA GLU A 140 15.80 -25.87 -9.83
C GLU A 140 17.04 -26.54 -9.28
N GLU A 141 17.66 -26.02 -8.22
CA GLU A 141 18.83 -26.62 -7.57
C GLU A 141 18.50 -27.96 -6.91
N GLY A 142 17.29 -28.09 -6.37
CA GLY A 142 16.85 -29.36 -5.74
C GLY A 142 16.33 -30.42 -6.70
N GLY A 143 16.24 -30.11 -7.99
CA GLY A 143 15.65 -31.00 -8.99
C GLY A 143 16.58 -32.01 -9.61
N GLU A 144 17.80 -32.12 -9.13
CA GLU A 144 18.77 -33.11 -9.63
C GLU A 144 18.54 -34.45 -8.94
#